data_0fd81a778a54f6fd07d305e8c3b299f1
#
_entry.id   0fd81a778a54f6fd07d305e8c3b299f1
#
_cell.length_a   1.000
_cell.length_b   1.000
_cell.length_c   1.000
_cell.angle_alpha   90.00
_cell.angle_beta   90.00
_cell.angle_gamma   90.00
#
_symmetry.space_group_name_H-M   'P 1'
#
loop_
_entity.id
_entity.type
_entity.pdbx_description
1 polymer ?
#
loop_
_entity_poly.entity_id
_entity_poly.type
_entity_poly.pdbx_seq_one_letter_code
_entity_poly.pdbx_strand_id
1 'polypeptide(L)'
;MAVKIRLRRMGAHKKPFYRVVVADSRSPRDGKCIEEIGYFNPMVEPNQIKLDMEKVEKWIKNGAQPTDRVKSIIEKIKSPN
;
A
#
# COMPACT_ATOMS: atom_id res chain seq x y z
N MET A 1 11.84 13.23 9.32
CA MET A 1 10.80 12.20 9.41
C MET A 1 10.72 11.47 8.07
N ALA A 2 10.85 10.16 8.11
CA ALA A 2 10.71 9.36 6.91
C ALA A 2 9.29 8.78 6.85
N VAL A 3 8.57 9.11 5.79
CA VAL A 3 7.22 8.61 5.55
C VAL A 3 7.31 7.54 4.47
N LYS A 4 6.65 6.41 4.69
CA LYS A 4 6.66 5.31 3.74
C LYS A 4 5.25 4.88 3.39
N ILE A 5 5.10 4.43 2.16
CA ILE A 5 3.87 3.79 1.69
C ILE A 5 4.14 2.28 1.72
N ARG A 6 3.37 1.56 2.53
CA ARG A 6 3.63 0.14 2.74
C ARG A 6 2.34 -0.65 2.83
N LEU A 7 2.46 -1.98 2.73
CA LEU A 7 1.34 -2.88 2.91
C LEU A 7 1.20 -3.25 4.38
N ARG A 8 -0.03 -3.24 4.85
CA ARG A 8 -0.38 -3.71 6.18
C ARG A 8 -1.22 -4.96 6.05
N ARG A 9 -0.76 -6.05 6.63
CA ARG A 9 -1.50 -7.31 6.58
C ARG A 9 -2.71 -7.25 7.48
N MET A 10 -3.84 -7.68 6.93
CA MET A 10 -5.11 -7.77 7.65
C MET A 10 -5.77 -9.08 7.26
N GLY A 11 -6.91 -9.36 7.86
CA GLY A 11 -7.68 -10.55 7.51
C GLY A 11 -7.30 -11.76 8.36
N ALA A 12 -7.86 -12.92 8.00
CA ALA A 12 -7.67 -14.15 8.72
C ALA A 12 -6.32 -14.81 8.39
N HIS A 13 -5.93 -15.76 9.24
CA HIS A 13 -4.66 -16.46 9.13
C HIS A 13 -4.44 -17.09 7.74
N LYS A 14 -5.46 -17.71 7.17
CA LYS A 14 -5.37 -18.38 5.87
C LYS A 14 -5.91 -17.54 4.71
N LYS A 15 -6.39 -16.33 4.99
CA LYS A 15 -6.94 -15.44 3.99
C LYS A 15 -6.33 -14.04 4.14
N PRO A 16 -5.07 -13.88 3.70
CA PRO A 16 -4.42 -12.58 3.84
C PRO A 16 -5.09 -11.53 2.98
N PHE A 17 -5.20 -10.36 3.54
CA PHE A 17 -5.70 -9.18 2.86
C PHE A 17 -4.79 -8.04 3.27
N TYR A 18 -4.43 -7.20 2.32
CA TYR A 18 -3.48 -6.13 2.58
C TYR A 18 -4.12 -4.78 2.30
N ARG A 19 -3.81 -3.82 3.16
CA ARG A 19 -4.14 -2.43 2.90
C ARG A 19 -2.87 -1.67 2.58
N VAL A 20 -2.97 -0.74 1.63
CA VAL A 20 -1.87 0.13 1.29
C VAL A 20 -2.00 1.37 2.17
N VAL A 21 -1.02 1.61 3.01
CA VAL A 21 -1.08 2.67 4.01
C VAL A 21 0.14 3.57 3.94
N VAL A 22 -0.04 4.81 4.33
CA VAL A 22 1.04 5.78 4.50
C VAL A 22 1.34 5.85 5.99
N ALA A 23 2.57 5.61 6.37
CA ALA A 23 2.96 5.60 7.77
C ALA A 23 4.37 6.12 7.97
N ASP A 24 4.64 6.63 9.18
CA ASP A 24 6.00 6.99 9.56
C ASP A 24 6.82 5.72 9.68
N SER A 25 8.03 5.73 9.13
CA SER A 25 8.93 4.57 9.16
C SER A 25 9.28 4.11 10.57
N ARG A 26 9.13 4.99 11.55
CA ARG A 26 9.38 4.67 12.95
C ARG A 26 8.20 4.01 13.65
N SER A 27 7.01 4.09 13.05
CA SER A 27 5.82 3.48 13.65
C SER A 27 5.93 1.96 13.64
N PRO A 28 5.47 1.30 14.70
CA PRO A 28 5.42 -0.15 14.71
C PRO A 28 4.57 -0.66 13.56
N ARG A 29 4.84 -1.88 13.13
CA ARG A 29 4.10 -2.52 12.05
C ARG A 29 2.59 -2.50 12.29
N ASP A 30 2.17 -2.63 13.54
CA ASP A 30 0.75 -2.62 13.92
C ASP A 30 0.31 -1.27 14.48
N GLY A 31 1.15 -0.25 14.32
CA GLY A 31 0.84 1.09 14.79
C GLY A 31 -0.12 1.82 13.87
N LYS A 32 -0.49 3.01 14.30
CA LYS A 32 -1.39 3.86 13.51
C LYS A 32 -0.71 4.31 12.23
N CYS A 33 -1.45 4.23 11.13
CA CYS A 33 -1.01 4.81 9.87
C CYS A 33 -1.51 6.26 9.76
N ILE A 34 -0.84 7.02 8.90
CA ILE A 34 -1.25 8.40 8.62
C ILE A 34 -2.51 8.40 7.78
N GLU A 35 -2.56 7.54 6.75
CA GLU A 35 -3.69 7.46 5.84
C GLU A 35 -3.71 6.10 5.15
N GLU A 36 -4.91 5.59 4.88
CA GLU A 36 -5.09 4.41 4.03
C GLU A 36 -5.40 4.89 2.62
N ILE A 37 -4.66 4.39 1.63
CA ILE A 37 -4.78 4.85 0.25
C ILE A 37 -5.16 3.75 -0.73
N GLY A 38 -5.44 2.55 -0.24
CA GLY A 38 -5.88 1.46 -1.10
C GLY A 38 -5.83 0.11 -0.42
N TYR A 39 -6.03 -0.92 -1.23
CA TYR A 39 -5.97 -2.29 -0.74
C TYR A 39 -5.47 -3.24 -1.83
N PHE A 40 -5.01 -4.41 -1.41
CA PHE A 40 -4.58 -5.48 -2.28
C PHE A 40 -5.09 -6.81 -1.73
N ASN A 41 -5.86 -7.52 -2.53
CA ASN A 41 -6.39 -8.82 -2.17
C ASN A 41 -5.84 -9.88 -3.13
N PRO A 42 -4.84 -10.67 -2.69
CA PRO A 42 -4.25 -11.70 -3.54
C PRO A 42 -5.08 -12.99 -3.61
N MET A 43 -6.12 -13.11 -2.80
CA MET A 43 -6.90 -14.36 -2.70
C MET A 43 -7.92 -14.54 -3.80
N VAL A 44 -8.19 -13.52 -4.60
CA VAL A 44 -9.11 -13.63 -5.73
C VAL A 44 -8.37 -13.58 -7.05
N GLU A 45 -8.95 -14.15 -8.08
CA GLU A 45 -8.38 -14.08 -9.43
C GLU A 45 -9.37 -13.38 -10.37
N PRO A 46 -8.88 -12.34 -11.09
CA PRO A 46 -7.56 -11.74 -10.92
C PRO A 46 -7.42 -11.03 -9.59
N ASN A 47 -6.18 -10.84 -9.13
CA ASN A 47 -5.93 -10.14 -7.87
C ASN A 47 -6.62 -8.77 -7.87
N GLN A 48 -7.31 -8.47 -6.77
CA GLN A 48 -7.94 -7.17 -6.63
C GLN A 48 -6.94 -6.18 -6.06
N ILE A 49 -6.70 -5.13 -6.83
CA ILE A 49 -5.82 -4.04 -6.41
C ILE A 49 -6.58 -2.75 -6.63
N LYS A 50 -6.68 -1.95 -5.59
CA LYS A 50 -7.29 -0.63 -5.71
C LYS A 50 -6.40 0.37 -4.98
N LEU A 51 -5.98 1.41 -5.69
CA LEU A 51 -5.20 2.50 -5.13
C LEU A 51 -5.81 3.82 -5.55
N ASP A 52 -5.86 4.76 -4.62
CA ASP A 52 -6.16 6.13 -4.95
C ASP A 52 -4.87 6.77 -5.50
N MET A 53 -4.73 6.77 -6.82
CA MET A 53 -3.50 7.22 -7.44
C MET A 53 -3.23 8.72 -7.20
N GLU A 54 -4.26 9.51 -7.03
CA GLU A 54 -4.06 10.92 -6.68
C GLU A 54 -3.36 11.05 -5.33
N LYS A 55 -3.79 10.28 -4.35
CA LYS A 55 -3.15 10.28 -3.03
C LYS A 55 -1.75 9.68 -3.10
N VAL A 56 -1.57 8.61 -3.86
CA VAL A 56 -0.25 8.00 -4.03
C VAL A 56 0.74 9.02 -4.59
N GLU A 57 0.37 9.68 -5.67
CA GLU A 57 1.24 10.66 -6.31
C GLU A 57 1.52 11.85 -5.39
N LYS A 58 0.49 12.30 -4.68
CA LYS A 58 0.62 13.41 -3.73
C LYS A 58 1.63 13.07 -2.63
N TRP A 59 1.52 11.88 -2.05
CA TRP A 59 2.43 11.45 -0.99
C TRP A 59 3.86 11.27 -1.51
N ILE A 60 4.02 10.67 -2.69
CA ILE A 60 5.34 10.50 -3.30
C ILE A 60 5.97 11.86 -3.59
N LYS A 61 5.19 12.79 -4.12
CA LYS A 61 5.66 14.15 -4.39
C LYS A 61 6.13 14.84 -3.12
N ASN A 62 5.49 14.54 -1.99
CA ASN A 62 5.84 15.11 -0.69
C ASN A 62 6.93 14.33 0.04
N GLY A 63 7.58 13.36 -0.62
CA GLY A 63 8.71 12.67 -0.07
C GLY A 63 8.45 11.28 0.49
N ALA A 64 7.22 10.78 0.40
CA ALA A 64 6.93 9.43 0.85
C ALA A 64 7.59 8.40 -0.06
N GLN A 65 8.17 7.35 0.53
CA GLN A 65 8.88 6.32 -0.21
C GLN A 65 8.08 5.02 -0.21
N PRO A 66 7.64 4.54 -1.38
CA PRO A 66 6.95 3.26 -1.45
C PRO A 66 7.92 2.10 -1.25
N THR A 67 7.47 1.06 -0.56
CA THR A 67 8.24 -0.18 -0.46
C THR A 67 8.27 -0.88 -1.82
N ASP A 68 9.15 -1.87 -1.97
CA ASP A 68 9.27 -2.60 -3.23
C ASP A 68 7.95 -3.27 -3.64
N ARG A 69 7.22 -3.81 -2.67
CA ARG A 69 5.90 -4.40 -2.92
C ARG A 69 4.92 -3.38 -3.46
N VAL A 70 4.88 -2.20 -2.83
CA VAL A 70 4.00 -1.13 -3.27
C VAL A 70 4.40 -0.61 -4.64
N LYS A 71 5.70 -0.51 -4.90
CA LYS A 71 6.19 -0.11 -6.23
C LYS A 71 5.69 -1.07 -7.30
N SER A 72 5.76 -2.38 -7.03
CA SER A 72 5.27 -3.39 -7.97
C SER A 72 3.77 -3.24 -8.24
N ILE A 73 3.00 -2.97 -7.19
CA ILE A 73 1.55 -2.76 -7.33
C ILE A 73 1.26 -1.52 -8.16
N ILE A 74 1.98 -0.43 -7.91
CA ILE A 74 1.81 0.81 -8.67
C ILE A 74 2.12 0.58 -10.15
N GLU A 75 3.19 -0.16 -10.43
CA GLU A 75 3.55 -0.48 -11.81
C GLU A 75 2.48 -1.29 -12.52
N LYS A 76 1.87 -2.25 -11.83
CA LYS A 76 0.78 -3.05 -12.39
C LYS A 76 -0.43 -2.18 -12.76
N ILE A 77 -0.71 -1.18 -11.96
CA ILE A 77 -1.82 -0.26 -12.23
C ILE A 77 -1.51 0.63 -13.42
N LYS A 78 -0.28 1.13 -13.50
CA LYS A 78 0.14 2.02 -14.58
C LYS A 78 0.36 1.28 -15.91
N SER A 79 0.71 0.00 -15.84
CA SER A 79 0.97 -0.84 -17.00
C SER A 79 0.17 -2.14 -16.86
N PRO A 80 -1.11 -2.12 -17.19
CA PRO A 80 -1.99 -3.27 -16.93
C PRO A 80 -1.75 -4.50 -17.81
N ASN A 81 -0.74 -4.49 -18.59
CA ASN A 81 -0.39 -5.68 -19.41
C ASN A 81 0.54 -6.63 -18.66
#